data_a23d5d7e6ea55dd01ea6c4e675904179
#
_entry.id   a23d5d7e6ea55dd01ea6c4e675904179
#
_cell.length_a   1.000
_cell.length_b   1.000
_cell.length_c   1.000
_cell.angle_alpha   90.00
_cell.angle_beta   90.00
_cell.angle_gamma   90.00
#
_symmetry.space_group_name_H-M   'P 1'
#
loop_
_entity.id
_entity.type
_entity.pdbx_description
1 polymer ?
#
loop_
_entity_poly.entity_id
_entity_poly.type
_entity_poly.pdbx_seq_one_letter_code
_entity_poly.pdbx_strand_id
1 'polypeptide(L)'
;MSRYIVKRILLMIPTLFGATVLVFFLLRLIPGDVCELRLAGTGLYVDQETIDICRYKLGLHQPMMVQFFDFLVGIVTFDLGESMWTGKPIVYEMGLRFELSLQIAIMATITSIFIAIPLGTISAIRQDTWIDYIVRTISIAGIAIPSFWYGILIILGLLIFTQTWFGEPWMPPLDYVPIWEDPWRNLSQLIWPALATGYRYSAVATRMTRSAMLEVLREDYIRTARAKGLLEKVIINRHALKNSLLPVVTVIGIEFAFLMGGLVVTEQVFNLNGLGKLFVDSVMSSDYAMTQALVMVVVMVFVFTNFLVDIMYAWLDPRIRYA
;
A
#
# COMPACT_ATOMS: atom_id res chain seq x y z
N MET A 1 -25.54 -11.88 5.50
CA MET A 1 -24.64 -10.72 5.22
C MET A 1 -24.44 -9.84 6.44
N SER A 2 -25.48 -9.25 7.05
CA SER A 2 -25.32 -8.35 8.22
C SER A 2 -24.54 -9.00 9.38
N ARG A 3 -24.91 -10.22 9.77
CA ARG A 3 -24.21 -10.94 10.86
C ARG A 3 -22.74 -11.20 10.58
N TYR A 4 -22.41 -11.53 9.33
CA TYR A 4 -21.02 -11.72 8.91
C TYR A 4 -20.20 -10.41 9.00
N ILE A 5 -20.76 -9.31 8.47
CA ILE A 5 -20.13 -7.98 8.50
C ILE A 5 -19.92 -7.53 9.94
N VAL A 6 -20.93 -7.65 10.81
CA VAL A 6 -20.81 -7.29 12.24
C VAL A 6 -19.71 -8.12 12.93
N LYS A 7 -19.67 -9.44 12.69
CA LYS A 7 -18.61 -10.31 13.25
C LYS A 7 -17.21 -9.85 12.80
N ARG A 8 -17.05 -9.47 11.52
CA ARG A 8 -15.76 -8.99 10.98
C ARG A 8 -15.36 -7.64 11.59
N ILE A 9 -16.31 -6.71 11.72
CA ILE A 9 -16.05 -5.42 12.39
C ILE A 9 -15.63 -5.65 13.87
N LEU A 10 -16.31 -6.54 14.57
CA LEU A 10 -15.95 -6.85 15.96
C LEU A 10 -14.54 -7.47 16.08
N LEU A 11 -14.11 -8.28 15.09
CA LEU A 11 -12.76 -8.85 15.05
C LEU A 11 -11.68 -7.81 14.70
N MET A 12 -12.03 -6.69 14.05
CA MET A 12 -11.08 -5.60 13.82
C MET A 12 -10.64 -4.92 15.13
N ILE A 13 -11.53 -4.85 16.12
CA ILE A 13 -11.25 -4.19 17.41
C ILE A 13 -10.04 -4.82 18.12
N PRO A 14 -10.04 -6.14 18.43
CA PRO A 14 -8.88 -6.75 19.09
C PRO A 14 -7.62 -6.70 18.22
N THR A 15 -7.74 -6.73 16.89
CA THR A 15 -6.59 -6.62 15.98
C THR A 15 -5.97 -5.22 16.06
N LEU A 16 -6.78 -4.16 16.00
CA LEU A 16 -6.31 -2.78 16.14
C LEU A 16 -5.74 -2.52 17.54
N PHE A 17 -6.39 -3.04 18.59
CA PHE A 17 -5.87 -2.94 19.95
C PHE A 17 -4.51 -3.61 20.10
N GLY A 18 -4.36 -4.85 19.62
CA GLY A 18 -3.08 -5.56 19.66
C GLY A 18 -1.99 -4.83 18.87
N ALA A 19 -2.32 -4.27 17.70
CA ALA A 19 -1.40 -3.46 16.93
C ALA A 19 -1.01 -2.16 17.67
N THR A 20 -1.97 -1.49 18.31
CA THR A 20 -1.70 -0.30 19.14
C THR A 20 -0.71 -0.62 20.26
N VAL A 21 -0.91 -1.74 20.98
CA VAL A 21 0.03 -2.21 21.99
C VAL A 21 1.42 -2.41 21.41
N LEU A 22 1.52 -3.15 20.30
CA LEU A 22 2.81 -3.42 19.65
C LEU A 22 3.52 -2.14 19.22
N VAL A 23 2.83 -1.25 18.51
CA VAL A 23 3.40 0.02 18.00
C VAL A 23 3.86 0.90 19.15
N PHE A 24 3.06 1.00 20.21
CA PHE A 24 3.40 1.79 21.39
C PHE A 24 4.67 1.29 22.07
N PHE A 25 4.76 -0.02 22.34
CA PHE A 25 5.91 -0.57 23.06
C PHE A 25 7.16 -0.71 22.20
N LEU A 26 7.02 -1.06 20.90
CA LEU A 26 8.18 -1.20 20.01
C LEU A 26 9.01 0.08 19.91
N LEU A 27 8.36 1.24 19.79
CA LEU A 27 9.10 2.51 19.71
C LEU A 27 9.80 2.87 21.04
N ARG A 28 9.30 2.38 22.17
CA ARG A 28 9.91 2.59 23.49
C ARG A 28 11.05 1.62 23.80
N LEU A 29 11.24 0.57 22.98
CA LEU A 29 12.41 -0.31 23.06
C LEU A 29 13.64 0.28 22.38
N ILE A 30 13.47 1.34 21.57
CA ILE A 30 14.59 2.04 20.95
C ILE A 30 15.39 2.72 22.06
N PRO A 31 16.68 2.38 22.24
CA PRO A 31 17.49 2.97 23.29
C PRO A 31 17.76 4.45 23.00
N GLY A 32 17.67 5.29 24.03
CA GLY A 32 17.93 6.72 23.96
C GLY A 32 16.72 7.55 24.41
N ASP A 33 17.00 8.72 24.96
CA ASP A 33 15.97 9.70 25.27
C ASP A 33 15.60 10.51 24.02
N VAL A 34 14.34 10.51 23.67
CA VAL A 34 13.82 11.21 22.48
C VAL A 34 14.19 12.69 22.50
N CYS A 35 14.10 13.32 23.68
CA CYS A 35 14.41 14.74 23.84
C CYS A 35 15.91 15.00 23.71
N GLU A 36 16.75 14.11 24.24
CA GLU A 36 18.20 14.20 24.07
C GLU A 36 18.59 14.04 22.60
N LEU A 37 18.06 13.02 21.92
CA LEU A 37 18.35 12.77 20.50
C LEU A 37 17.93 13.96 19.62
N ARG A 38 16.73 14.49 19.86
CA ARG A 38 16.22 15.65 19.12
C ARG A 38 17.10 16.89 19.31
N LEU A 39 17.43 17.19 20.55
CA LEU A 39 18.19 18.40 20.90
C LEU A 39 19.67 18.27 20.52
N ALA A 40 20.26 17.08 20.64
CA ALA A 40 21.62 16.80 20.17
C ALA A 40 21.76 17.01 18.67
N GLY A 41 20.73 16.71 17.87
CA GLY A 41 20.70 16.94 16.42
C GLY A 41 20.82 18.42 16.02
N THR A 42 20.56 19.38 16.93
CA THR A 42 20.74 20.81 16.68
C THR A 42 22.19 21.31 16.76
N GLY A 43 23.12 20.44 17.23
CA GLY A 43 24.53 20.80 17.41
C GLY A 43 24.81 21.80 18.55
N LEU A 44 23.77 22.15 19.33
CA LEU A 44 23.89 23.05 20.47
C LEU A 44 24.14 22.24 21.76
N TYR A 45 24.87 22.84 22.71
CA TYR A 45 24.94 22.30 24.06
C TYR A 45 23.56 22.46 24.71
N VAL A 46 22.96 21.34 25.08
CA VAL A 46 21.63 21.30 25.65
C VAL A 46 21.75 21.10 27.16
N ASP A 47 21.20 22.02 27.92
CA ASP A 47 21.14 21.88 29.36
C ASP A 47 20.01 20.89 29.77
N GLN A 48 20.15 20.37 30.99
CA GLN A 48 19.21 19.40 31.53
C GLN A 48 17.80 19.99 31.67
N GLU A 49 17.67 21.29 31.95
CA GLU A 49 16.39 21.96 32.09
C GLU A 49 15.58 21.96 30.80
N THR A 50 16.25 22.18 29.63
CA THR A 50 15.62 22.12 28.32
C THR A 50 15.15 20.71 27.98
N ILE A 51 15.91 19.67 28.36
CA ILE A 51 15.51 18.26 28.18
C ILE A 51 14.28 17.96 29.02
N ASP A 52 14.24 18.40 30.29
CA ASP A 52 13.10 18.14 31.18
C ASP A 52 11.84 18.89 30.76
N ILE A 53 11.95 20.10 30.22
CA ILE A 53 10.83 20.83 29.59
C ILE A 53 10.30 20.06 28.39
N CYS A 54 11.18 19.51 27.53
CA CYS A 54 10.79 18.67 26.41
C CYS A 54 10.03 17.41 26.87
N ARG A 55 10.55 16.68 27.85
CA ARG A 55 9.92 15.49 28.44
C ARG A 55 8.53 15.82 29.03
N TYR A 56 8.42 16.97 29.67
CA TYR A 56 7.14 17.41 30.24
C TYR A 56 6.10 17.70 29.15
N LYS A 57 6.49 18.44 28.10
CA LYS A 57 5.60 18.76 26.97
C LYS A 57 5.10 17.51 26.22
N LEU A 58 5.93 16.48 26.15
CA LEU A 58 5.59 15.21 25.48
C LEU A 58 4.90 14.21 26.40
N GLY A 59 4.65 14.57 27.66
CA GLY A 59 4.04 13.66 28.64
C GLY A 59 4.93 12.47 29.04
N LEU A 60 6.22 12.49 28.68
CA LEU A 60 7.16 11.39 28.96
C LEU A 60 7.51 11.24 30.46
N HIS A 61 7.20 12.25 31.25
CA HIS A 61 7.32 12.21 32.72
C HIS A 61 6.24 11.36 33.39
N GLN A 62 5.15 11.04 32.68
CA GLN A 62 4.04 10.27 33.19
C GLN A 62 4.36 8.75 33.21
N PRO A 63 3.68 7.97 34.08
CA PRO A 63 3.79 6.51 34.04
C PRO A 63 3.44 5.94 32.64
N MET A 64 4.16 4.92 32.22
CA MET A 64 4.02 4.32 30.87
C MET A 64 2.59 3.91 30.53
N MET A 65 1.81 3.45 31.53
CA MET A 65 0.40 3.09 31.33
C MET A 65 -0.47 4.30 31.02
N VAL A 66 -0.21 5.45 31.64
CA VAL A 66 -0.94 6.70 31.35
C VAL A 66 -0.65 7.14 29.92
N GLN A 67 0.63 7.16 29.53
CA GLN A 67 1.03 7.45 28.14
C GLN A 67 0.38 6.51 27.11
N PHE A 68 0.23 5.22 27.46
CA PHE A 68 -0.45 4.25 26.61
C PHE A 68 -1.96 4.56 26.45
N PHE A 69 -2.63 4.87 27.55
CA PHE A 69 -4.05 5.24 27.51
C PHE A 69 -4.28 6.56 26.76
N ASP A 70 -3.42 7.55 26.94
CA ASP A 70 -3.48 8.82 26.20
C ASP A 70 -3.30 8.56 24.70
N PHE A 71 -2.35 7.70 24.32
CA PHE A 71 -2.16 7.29 22.93
C PHE A 71 -3.37 6.55 22.36
N LEU A 72 -3.96 5.62 23.12
CA LEU A 72 -5.16 4.88 22.72
C LEU A 72 -6.36 5.81 22.51
N VAL A 73 -6.57 6.76 23.43
CA VAL A 73 -7.62 7.78 23.32
C VAL A 73 -7.36 8.66 22.10
N GLY A 74 -6.11 9.09 21.89
CA GLY A 74 -5.71 9.90 20.73
C GLY A 74 -6.02 9.22 19.40
N ILE A 75 -5.81 7.89 19.29
CA ILE A 75 -6.18 7.14 18.08
C ILE A 75 -7.69 7.16 17.85
N VAL A 76 -8.49 6.97 18.91
CA VAL A 76 -9.96 6.91 18.82
C VAL A 76 -10.56 8.28 18.51
N THR A 77 -9.99 9.34 19.07
CA THR A 77 -10.45 10.73 18.89
C THR A 77 -9.83 11.43 17.70
N PHE A 78 -8.87 10.78 16.99
CA PHE A 78 -8.06 11.40 15.93
C PHE A 78 -7.26 12.62 16.42
N ASP A 79 -6.92 12.67 17.70
CA ASP A 79 -6.00 13.64 18.27
C ASP A 79 -4.66 12.95 18.56
N LEU A 80 -3.81 12.92 17.53
CA LEU A 80 -2.50 12.24 17.57
C LEU A 80 -1.39 13.17 18.11
N GLY A 81 -1.75 14.35 18.61
CA GLY A 81 -0.82 15.36 19.09
C GLY A 81 -0.13 16.13 17.97
N GLU A 82 1.02 16.73 18.34
CA GLU A 82 1.81 17.58 17.44
C GLU A 82 3.13 16.89 17.05
N SER A 83 3.57 17.14 15.83
CA SER A 83 4.90 16.75 15.36
C SER A 83 5.96 17.41 16.22
N MET A 84 6.88 16.64 16.73
CA MET A 84 8.01 17.14 17.52
C MET A 84 8.94 18.04 16.73
N TRP A 85 8.95 17.90 15.39
CA TRP A 85 9.82 18.63 14.48
C TRP A 85 9.18 19.90 13.97
N THR A 86 7.94 19.81 13.44
CA THR A 86 7.25 20.96 12.82
C THR A 86 6.41 21.76 13.79
N GLY A 87 6.04 21.18 14.96
CA GLY A 87 5.10 21.79 15.91
C GLY A 87 3.65 21.87 15.41
N LYS A 88 3.34 21.22 14.26
CA LYS A 88 2.00 21.21 13.69
C LYS A 88 1.25 19.96 14.10
N PRO A 89 -0.11 19.99 14.11
CA PRO A 89 -0.90 18.81 14.36
C PRO A 89 -0.56 17.66 13.38
N ILE A 90 -0.30 16.47 13.92
CA ILE A 90 0.09 15.30 13.15
C ILE A 90 -0.97 14.94 12.10
N VAL A 91 -2.25 14.99 12.48
CA VAL A 91 -3.38 14.70 11.58
C VAL A 91 -3.39 15.65 10.38
N TYR A 92 -3.05 16.92 10.58
CA TYR A 92 -2.97 17.90 9.50
C TYR A 92 -1.83 17.56 8.51
N GLU A 93 -0.62 17.29 9.03
CA GLU A 93 0.55 16.94 8.22
C GLU A 93 0.34 15.66 7.40
N MET A 94 -0.33 14.67 8.02
CA MET A 94 -0.68 13.42 7.33
C MET A 94 -1.78 13.64 6.30
N GLY A 95 -2.80 14.43 6.64
CA GLY A 95 -3.92 14.71 5.74
C GLY A 95 -3.49 15.34 4.42
N LEU A 96 -2.53 16.25 4.45
CA LEU A 96 -1.96 16.88 3.25
C LEU A 96 -1.30 15.89 2.28
N ARG A 97 -0.83 14.75 2.79
CA ARG A 97 -0.05 13.76 2.03
C ARG A 97 -0.80 12.45 1.76
N PHE A 98 -1.85 12.21 2.54
CA PHE A 98 -2.63 10.96 2.47
C PHE A 98 -3.25 10.75 1.09
N GLU A 99 -3.83 11.80 0.53
CA GLU A 99 -4.49 11.75 -0.77
C GLU A 99 -3.54 11.31 -1.89
N LEU A 100 -2.35 11.92 -1.97
CA LEU A 100 -1.33 11.58 -2.96
C LEU A 100 -0.94 10.09 -2.86
N SER A 101 -0.57 9.62 -1.66
CA SER A 101 -0.16 8.23 -1.47
C SER A 101 -1.30 7.26 -1.74
N LEU A 102 -2.52 7.58 -1.32
CA LEU A 102 -3.70 6.75 -1.59
C LEU A 102 -3.99 6.68 -3.09
N GLN A 103 -3.90 7.79 -3.80
CA GLN A 103 -4.12 7.84 -5.25
C GLN A 103 -3.09 6.99 -6.00
N ILE A 104 -1.80 7.08 -5.65
CA ILE A 104 -0.76 6.22 -6.24
C ILE A 104 -1.06 4.75 -5.96
N ALA A 105 -1.41 4.39 -4.72
CA ALA A 105 -1.73 3.01 -4.35
C ALA A 105 -2.91 2.45 -5.14
N ILE A 106 -3.98 3.25 -5.30
CA ILE A 106 -5.15 2.86 -6.11
C ILE A 106 -4.75 2.69 -7.57
N MET A 107 -4.04 3.65 -8.16
CA MET A 107 -3.61 3.59 -9.56
C MET A 107 -2.65 2.42 -9.83
N ALA A 108 -1.71 2.15 -8.90
CA ALA A 108 -0.80 1.00 -8.99
C ALA A 108 -1.56 -0.33 -8.89
N THR A 109 -2.55 -0.41 -8.00
CA THR A 109 -3.41 -1.60 -7.88
C THR A 109 -4.24 -1.83 -9.15
N ILE A 110 -4.84 -0.78 -9.70
CA ILE A 110 -5.57 -0.85 -10.98
C ILE A 110 -4.63 -1.33 -12.10
N THR A 111 -3.43 -0.77 -12.19
CA THR A 111 -2.39 -1.20 -13.14
C THR A 111 -2.05 -2.68 -12.94
N SER A 112 -1.85 -3.11 -11.69
CA SER A 112 -1.59 -4.51 -11.36
C SER A 112 -2.72 -5.44 -11.83
N ILE A 113 -3.98 -5.08 -11.59
CA ILE A 113 -5.15 -5.85 -12.02
C ILE A 113 -5.21 -5.97 -13.55
N PHE A 114 -5.03 -4.85 -14.26
CA PHE A 114 -5.10 -4.82 -15.74
C PHE A 114 -3.97 -5.62 -16.39
N ILE A 115 -2.83 -5.76 -15.75
CA ILE A 115 -1.71 -6.59 -16.22
C ILE A 115 -1.91 -8.04 -15.80
N ALA A 116 -2.19 -8.29 -14.52
CA ALA A 116 -2.15 -9.62 -13.91
C ALA A 116 -3.27 -10.54 -14.41
N ILE A 117 -4.50 -10.06 -14.46
CA ILE A 117 -5.63 -10.91 -14.84
C ILE A 117 -5.54 -11.35 -16.29
N PRO A 118 -5.31 -10.48 -17.29
CA PRO A 118 -5.18 -10.91 -18.68
C PRO A 118 -3.95 -11.81 -18.90
N LEU A 119 -2.77 -11.41 -18.41
CA LEU A 119 -1.54 -12.16 -18.62
C LEU A 119 -1.58 -13.52 -17.91
N GLY A 120 -2.07 -13.59 -16.67
CA GLY A 120 -2.23 -14.85 -15.94
C GLY A 120 -3.22 -15.79 -16.60
N THR A 121 -4.34 -15.26 -17.11
CA THR A 121 -5.34 -16.03 -17.84
C THR A 121 -4.78 -16.55 -19.17
N ILE A 122 -4.11 -15.72 -19.96
CA ILE A 122 -3.48 -16.12 -21.23
C ILE A 122 -2.42 -17.19 -20.99
N SER A 123 -1.58 -17.01 -19.98
CA SER A 123 -0.53 -17.95 -19.58
C SER A 123 -1.12 -19.32 -19.19
N ALA A 124 -2.24 -19.35 -18.45
CA ALA A 124 -2.92 -20.58 -18.07
C ALA A 124 -3.55 -21.32 -19.27
N ILE A 125 -4.22 -20.57 -20.17
CA ILE A 125 -4.85 -21.15 -21.37
C ILE A 125 -3.80 -21.69 -22.35
N ARG A 126 -2.65 -21.04 -22.43
CA ARG A 126 -1.53 -21.39 -23.30
C ARG A 126 -0.42 -22.12 -22.54
N GLN A 127 -0.79 -22.91 -21.52
CA GLN A 127 0.15 -23.65 -20.70
C GLN A 127 1.20 -24.39 -21.54
N ASP A 128 2.47 -24.32 -21.11
CA ASP A 128 3.63 -24.97 -21.72
C ASP A 128 3.94 -24.57 -23.18
N THR A 129 3.38 -23.43 -23.64
CA THR A 129 3.73 -22.80 -24.90
C THR A 129 4.75 -21.66 -24.71
N TRP A 130 5.35 -21.17 -25.80
CA TRP A 130 6.27 -20.01 -25.75
C TRP A 130 5.63 -18.76 -25.14
N ILE A 131 4.31 -18.56 -25.30
CA ILE A 131 3.56 -17.45 -24.69
C ILE A 131 3.57 -17.57 -23.16
N ASP A 132 3.33 -18.79 -22.63
CA ASP A 132 3.40 -19.05 -21.20
C ASP A 132 4.81 -18.75 -20.66
N TYR A 133 5.86 -19.20 -21.35
CA TYR A 133 7.25 -18.93 -20.95
C TYR A 133 7.58 -17.44 -20.93
N ILE A 134 7.15 -16.67 -21.95
CA ILE A 134 7.34 -15.22 -21.99
C ILE A 134 6.64 -14.53 -20.82
N VAL A 135 5.35 -14.83 -20.57
CA VAL A 135 4.59 -14.23 -19.48
C VAL A 135 5.25 -14.55 -18.12
N ARG A 136 5.69 -15.78 -17.92
CA ARG A 136 6.41 -16.19 -16.71
C ARG A 136 7.73 -15.44 -16.56
N THR A 137 8.50 -15.28 -17.62
CA THR A 137 9.77 -14.55 -17.60
C THR A 137 9.55 -13.07 -17.25
N ILE A 138 8.56 -12.42 -17.89
CA ILE A 138 8.19 -11.04 -17.58
C ILE A 138 7.73 -10.89 -16.10
N SER A 139 6.93 -11.85 -15.59
CA SER A 139 6.51 -11.84 -14.20
C SER A 139 7.68 -12.05 -13.25
N ILE A 140 8.64 -12.92 -13.56
CA ILE A 140 9.83 -13.11 -12.74
C ILE A 140 10.67 -11.83 -12.73
N ALA A 141 10.88 -11.20 -13.88
CA ALA A 141 11.59 -9.94 -13.99
C ALA A 141 10.94 -8.84 -13.11
N GLY A 142 9.60 -8.78 -13.07
CA GLY A 142 8.86 -7.82 -12.23
C GLY A 142 9.13 -7.95 -10.74
N ILE A 143 9.45 -9.15 -10.26
CA ILE A 143 9.78 -9.38 -8.84
C ILE A 143 11.29 -9.23 -8.58
N ALA A 144 12.11 -9.69 -9.53
CA ALA A 144 13.55 -9.71 -9.38
C ALA A 144 14.17 -8.31 -9.35
N ILE A 145 13.53 -7.36 -10.04
CA ILE A 145 14.02 -5.99 -10.17
C ILE A 145 13.32 -5.08 -9.15
N PRO A 146 14.05 -4.28 -8.37
CA PRO A 146 13.45 -3.34 -7.42
C PRO A 146 12.57 -2.28 -8.10
N SER A 147 11.44 -1.90 -7.48
CA SER A 147 10.50 -0.92 -8.05
C SER A 147 11.12 0.44 -8.36
N PHE A 148 12.07 0.88 -7.53
CA PHE A 148 12.77 2.15 -7.75
C PHE A 148 13.59 2.16 -9.05
N TRP A 149 14.15 1.03 -9.42
CA TRP A 149 14.91 0.90 -10.65
C TRP A 149 14.01 1.08 -11.88
N TYR A 150 12.79 0.50 -11.85
CA TYR A 150 11.78 0.78 -12.88
C TYR A 150 11.42 2.26 -12.92
N GLY A 151 11.27 2.90 -11.76
CA GLY A 151 11.01 4.33 -11.67
C GLY A 151 12.09 5.17 -12.36
N ILE A 152 13.37 4.87 -12.07
CA ILE A 152 14.51 5.53 -12.69
C ILE A 152 14.53 5.30 -14.22
N LEU A 153 14.31 4.05 -14.66
CA LEU A 153 14.29 3.73 -16.09
C LEU A 153 13.14 4.44 -16.82
N ILE A 154 11.98 4.57 -16.19
CA ILE A 154 10.84 5.32 -16.75
C ILE A 154 11.22 6.79 -16.90
N ILE A 155 11.77 7.43 -15.87
CA ILE A 155 12.19 8.84 -15.94
C ILE A 155 13.24 9.05 -17.02
N LEU A 156 14.30 8.22 -17.05
CA LEU A 156 15.32 8.29 -18.09
C LEU A 156 14.75 8.05 -19.50
N GLY A 157 13.87 7.06 -19.63
CA GLY A 157 13.19 6.76 -20.89
C GLY A 157 12.35 7.94 -21.38
N LEU A 158 11.62 8.60 -20.49
CA LEU A 158 10.84 9.80 -20.83
C LEU A 158 11.73 10.94 -21.29
N LEU A 159 12.80 11.21 -20.54
CA LEU A 159 13.75 12.28 -20.87
C LEU A 159 14.41 12.05 -22.26
N ILE A 160 14.91 10.84 -22.50
CA ILE A 160 15.57 10.50 -23.77
C ILE A 160 14.57 10.52 -24.92
N PHE A 161 13.39 9.91 -24.73
CA PHE A 161 12.37 9.83 -25.75
C PHE A 161 11.89 11.23 -26.18
N THR A 162 11.54 12.08 -25.20
CA THR A 162 11.02 13.40 -25.49
C THR A 162 12.09 14.31 -26.09
N GLN A 163 13.33 14.25 -25.57
CA GLN A 163 14.46 14.96 -26.18
C GLN A 163 14.70 14.56 -27.63
N THR A 164 14.62 13.25 -27.95
CA THR A 164 14.91 12.75 -29.28
C THR A 164 13.82 13.07 -30.29
N TRP A 165 12.55 13.00 -29.89
CA TRP A 165 11.40 13.13 -30.80
C TRP A 165 10.79 14.53 -30.83
N PHE A 166 10.89 15.28 -29.74
CA PHE A 166 10.28 16.62 -29.60
C PHE A 166 11.31 17.74 -29.43
N GLY A 167 12.59 17.40 -29.26
CA GLY A 167 13.68 18.38 -29.11
C GLY A 167 13.82 18.95 -27.69
N GLU A 168 12.86 18.70 -26.80
CA GLU A 168 12.88 19.17 -25.41
C GLU A 168 12.64 18.00 -24.44
N PRO A 169 13.46 17.87 -23.36
CA PRO A 169 13.27 16.82 -22.37
C PRO A 169 12.06 17.11 -21.50
N TRP A 170 11.16 16.13 -21.35
CA TRP A 170 9.99 16.26 -20.48
C TRP A 170 10.13 15.34 -19.26
N MET A 171 9.79 15.89 -18.09
CA MET A 171 9.65 15.18 -16.83
C MET A 171 8.23 15.32 -16.27
N PRO A 172 7.76 14.32 -15.50
CA PRO A 172 6.53 14.48 -14.74
C PRO A 172 6.59 15.72 -13.83
N PRO A 173 5.48 16.48 -13.70
CA PRO A 173 5.41 17.62 -12.78
C PRO A 173 5.82 17.22 -11.35
N LEU A 174 6.54 18.09 -10.64
CA LEU A 174 6.97 17.84 -9.27
C LEU A 174 5.93 18.26 -8.24
N ASP A 175 5.17 19.32 -8.55
CA ASP A 175 4.15 19.86 -7.66
C ASP A 175 2.86 19.06 -7.80
N TYR A 176 2.41 18.49 -6.69
CA TYR A 176 1.15 17.77 -6.65
C TYR A 176 -0.04 18.71 -6.77
N VAL A 177 -0.93 18.39 -7.68
CA VAL A 177 -2.22 19.05 -7.85
C VAL A 177 -3.31 17.99 -7.71
N PRO A 178 -4.35 18.22 -6.87
CA PRO A 178 -5.46 17.28 -6.72
C PRO A 178 -6.17 16.99 -8.04
N ILE A 179 -6.70 15.76 -8.19
CA ILE A 179 -7.34 15.32 -9.43
C ILE A 179 -8.58 16.15 -9.82
N TRP A 180 -9.26 16.73 -8.82
CA TRP A 180 -10.44 17.59 -9.05
C TRP A 180 -10.10 19.03 -9.45
N GLU A 181 -8.84 19.49 -9.28
CA GLU A 181 -8.40 20.81 -9.71
C GLU A 181 -7.86 20.77 -11.14
N ASP A 182 -6.94 19.87 -11.45
CA ASP A 182 -6.39 19.63 -12.78
C ASP A 182 -6.16 18.12 -13.01
N PRO A 183 -7.15 17.40 -13.54
CA PRO A 183 -7.05 15.97 -13.81
C PRO A 183 -5.89 15.60 -14.73
N TRP A 184 -5.62 16.42 -15.73
CA TRP A 184 -4.57 16.14 -16.70
C TRP A 184 -3.18 16.25 -16.10
N ARG A 185 -2.92 17.33 -15.38
CA ARG A 185 -1.65 17.52 -14.67
C ARG A 185 -1.43 16.45 -13.62
N ASN A 186 -2.46 16.14 -12.82
CA ASN A 186 -2.41 15.08 -11.82
C ASN A 186 -2.07 13.72 -12.44
N LEU A 187 -2.80 13.28 -13.48
CA LEU A 187 -2.55 12.02 -14.14
C LEU A 187 -1.19 11.98 -14.84
N SER A 188 -0.76 13.08 -15.48
CA SER A 188 0.56 13.13 -16.12
C SER A 188 1.70 12.96 -15.11
N GLN A 189 1.50 13.37 -13.85
CA GLN A 189 2.44 13.16 -12.76
C GLN A 189 2.40 11.73 -12.22
N LEU A 190 1.20 11.23 -11.86
CA LEU A 190 1.05 10.02 -11.04
C LEU A 190 1.00 8.71 -11.83
N ILE A 191 0.78 8.74 -13.14
CA ILE A 191 0.73 7.52 -13.95
C ILE A 191 2.06 6.77 -13.96
N TRP A 192 3.18 7.47 -13.96
CA TRP A 192 4.51 6.87 -14.04
C TRP A 192 4.94 6.13 -12.78
N PRO A 193 4.83 6.73 -11.57
CA PRO A 193 5.05 6.01 -10.33
C PRO A 193 4.05 4.85 -10.15
N ALA A 194 2.79 5.03 -10.59
CA ALA A 194 1.79 3.98 -10.55
C ALA A 194 2.12 2.81 -11.49
N LEU A 195 2.63 3.06 -12.69
CA LEU A 195 3.09 2.03 -13.62
C LEU A 195 4.31 1.29 -13.10
N ALA A 196 5.33 1.99 -12.59
CA ALA A 196 6.52 1.38 -12.03
C ALA A 196 6.19 0.42 -10.88
N THR A 197 5.35 0.88 -9.97
CA THR A 197 4.94 0.12 -8.78
C THR A 197 3.94 -0.98 -9.13
N GLY A 198 2.93 -0.66 -9.94
CA GLY A 198 1.89 -1.59 -10.37
C GLY A 198 2.43 -2.75 -11.18
N TYR A 199 3.45 -2.55 -12.02
CA TYR A 199 4.12 -3.63 -12.74
C TYR A 199 4.77 -4.63 -11.77
N ARG A 200 5.48 -4.17 -10.75
CA ARG A 200 6.08 -5.05 -9.75
C ARG A 200 5.04 -5.91 -9.05
N TYR A 201 3.94 -5.31 -8.60
CA TYR A 201 2.86 -6.02 -7.90
C TYR A 201 2.06 -6.93 -8.85
N SER A 202 1.90 -6.55 -10.12
CA SER A 202 1.27 -7.40 -11.12
C SER A 202 1.96 -8.75 -11.31
N ALA A 203 3.25 -8.85 -11.04
CA ALA A 203 4.03 -10.05 -11.21
C ALA A 203 3.60 -11.20 -10.27
N VAL A 204 3.32 -10.88 -8.99
CA VAL A 204 2.80 -11.86 -8.01
C VAL A 204 1.36 -12.24 -8.36
N ALA A 205 0.52 -11.24 -8.64
CA ALA A 205 -0.88 -11.43 -9.00
C ALA A 205 -1.04 -12.24 -10.31
N THR A 206 -0.16 -12.04 -11.30
CA THR A 206 -0.13 -12.83 -12.57
C THR A 206 0.10 -14.31 -12.29
N ARG A 207 1.08 -14.62 -11.45
CA ARG A 207 1.38 -16.02 -11.09
C ARG A 207 0.24 -16.65 -10.33
N MET A 208 -0.39 -15.91 -9.40
CA MET A 208 -1.55 -16.40 -8.67
C MET A 208 -2.74 -16.63 -9.61
N THR A 209 -3.01 -15.68 -10.52
CA THR A 209 -4.07 -15.82 -11.52
C THR A 209 -3.85 -17.05 -12.39
N ARG A 210 -2.61 -17.26 -12.88
CA ARG A 210 -2.24 -18.46 -13.65
C ARG A 210 -2.50 -19.74 -12.87
N SER A 211 -2.01 -19.83 -11.64
CA SER A 211 -2.15 -21.03 -10.80
C SER A 211 -3.61 -21.35 -10.53
N ALA A 212 -4.39 -20.37 -10.09
CA ALA A 212 -5.81 -20.52 -9.83
C ALA A 212 -6.62 -20.89 -11.08
N MET A 213 -6.27 -20.30 -12.25
CA MET A 213 -6.90 -20.65 -13.52
C MET A 213 -6.61 -22.10 -13.93
N LEU A 214 -5.36 -22.57 -13.78
CA LEU A 214 -5.00 -23.95 -14.11
C LEU A 214 -5.72 -24.97 -13.23
N GLU A 215 -5.90 -24.68 -11.94
CA GLU A 215 -6.65 -25.49 -11.01
C GLU A 215 -8.13 -25.58 -11.44
N VAL A 216 -8.77 -24.44 -11.62
CA VAL A 216 -10.18 -24.33 -12.00
C VAL A 216 -10.47 -24.97 -13.38
N LEU A 217 -9.57 -24.83 -14.36
CA LEU A 217 -9.76 -25.42 -15.69
C LEU A 217 -9.78 -26.96 -15.71
N ARG A 218 -9.30 -27.60 -14.63
CA ARG A 218 -9.28 -29.06 -14.46
C ARG A 218 -10.51 -29.61 -13.73
N GLU A 219 -11.35 -28.73 -13.18
CA GLU A 219 -12.54 -29.09 -12.42
C GLU A 219 -13.62 -29.80 -13.28
N ASP A 220 -14.37 -30.70 -12.69
CA ASP A 220 -15.37 -31.52 -13.38
C ASP A 220 -16.54 -30.67 -13.95
N TYR A 221 -16.91 -29.57 -13.32
CA TYR A 221 -17.94 -28.69 -13.86
C TYR A 221 -17.50 -27.98 -15.16
N ILE A 222 -16.19 -27.75 -15.32
CA ILE A 222 -15.63 -27.20 -16.58
C ILE A 222 -15.68 -28.28 -17.68
N ARG A 223 -15.36 -29.54 -17.36
CA ARG A 223 -15.52 -30.66 -18.29
C ARG A 223 -16.98 -30.83 -18.72
N THR A 224 -17.89 -30.72 -17.76
CA THR A 224 -19.33 -30.77 -18.03
C THR A 224 -19.80 -29.61 -18.93
N ALA A 225 -19.29 -28.42 -18.72
CA ALA A 225 -19.59 -27.25 -19.55
C ALA A 225 -19.13 -27.45 -21.01
N ARG A 226 -17.95 -28.03 -21.21
CA ARG A 226 -17.43 -28.40 -22.53
C ARG A 226 -18.29 -29.50 -23.19
N ALA A 227 -18.65 -30.54 -22.43
CA ALA A 227 -19.52 -31.60 -22.91
C ALA A 227 -20.92 -31.11 -23.35
N LYS A 228 -21.41 -30.02 -22.75
CA LYS A 228 -22.67 -29.34 -23.12
C LYS A 228 -22.51 -28.44 -24.36
N GLY A 229 -21.33 -28.38 -24.99
CA GLY A 229 -21.09 -27.62 -26.22
C GLY A 229 -20.96 -26.10 -26.01
N LEU A 230 -20.67 -25.62 -24.79
CA LEU A 230 -20.44 -24.20 -24.56
C LEU A 230 -19.16 -23.74 -25.25
N LEU A 231 -19.18 -22.52 -25.81
CA LEU A 231 -18.01 -21.90 -26.42
C LEU A 231 -16.89 -21.71 -25.38
N GLU A 232 -15.65 -22.04 -25.76
CA GLU A 232 -14.49 -21.95 -24.87
C GLU A 232 -14.33 -20.55 -24.24
N LYS A 233 -14.60 -19.49 -25.02
CA LYS A 233 -14.60 -18.10 -24.49
C LYS A 233 -15.59 -17.89 -23.33
N VAL A 234 -16.75 -18.54 -23.40
CA VAL A 234 -17.77 -18.46 -22.32
C VAL A 234 -17.31 -19.26 -21.11
N ILE A 235 -16.75 -20.45 -21.35
CA ILE A 235 -16.19 -21.32 -20.29
C ILE A 235 -15.09 -20.55 -19.52
N ILE A 236 -14.15 -19.94 -20.24
CA ILE A 236 -13.04 -19.20 -19.66
C ILE A 236 -13.55 -18.00 -18.87
N ASN A 237 -14.29 -17.09 -19.49
CA ASN A 237 -14.62 -15.80 -18.88
C ASN A 237 -15.72 -15.90 -17.80
N ARG A 238 -16.71 -16.78 -17.98
CA ARG A 238 -17.87 -16.85 -17.11
C ARG A 238 -17.75 -17.93 -16.05
N HIS A 239 -17.10 -19.05 -16.35
CA HIS A 239 -17.03 -20.19 -15.45
C HIS A 239 -15.65 -20.34 -14.79
N ALA A 240 -14.56 -20.21 -15.53
CA ALA A 240 -13.23 -20.41 -14.98
C ALA A 240 -12.72 -19.14 -14.27
N LEU A 241 -12.66 -18.00 -14.97
CA LEU A 241 -12.10 -16.77 -14.43
C LEU A 241 -12.80 -16.32 -13.15
N LYS A 242 -14.13 -16.33 -13.13
CA LYS A 242 -14.89 -15.90 -11.93
C LYS A 242 -14.50 -16.68 -10.69
N ASN A 243 -14.31 -17.99 -10.79
CA ASN A 243 -13.97 -18.84 -9.65
C ASN A 243 -12.48 -18.75 -9.29
N SER A 244 -11.61 -18.51 -10.27
CA SER A 244 -10.17 -18.32 -10.04
C SER A 244 -9.83 -16.96 -9.42
N LEU A 245 -10.75 -15.98 -9.45
CA LEU A 245 -10.49 -14.66 -8.86
C LEU A 245 -10.46 -14.67 -7.33
N LEU A 246 -11.03 -15.65 -6.64
CA LEU A 246 -11.05 -15.68 -5.17
C LEU A 246 -9.65 -15.53 -4.55
N PRO A 247 -8.66 -16.40 -4.84
CA PRO A 247 -7.32 -16.24 -4.30
C PRO A 247 -6.59 -15.01 -4.86
N VAL A 248 -6.93 -14.56 -6.08
CA VAL A 248 -6.31 -13.39 -6.71
C VAL A 248 -6.70 -12.11 -5.97
N VAL A 249 -7.98 -11.97 -5.60
CA VAL A 249 -8.48 -10.81 -4.82
C VAL A 249 -7.76 -10.71 -3.48
N THR A 250 -7.47 -11.83 -2.82
CA THR A 250 -6.69 -11.84 -1.57
C THR A 250 -5.30 -11.25 -1.78
N VAL A 251 -4.60 -11.77 -2.79
CA VAL A 251 -3.25 -11.30 -3.10
C VAL A 251 -3.25 -9.81 -3.41
N ILE A 252 -4.17 -9.34 -4.27
CA ILE A 252 -4.30 -7.92 -4.61
C ILE A 252 -4.61 -7.07 -3.38
N GLY A 253 -5.49 -7.54 -2.48
CA GLY A 253 -5.80 -6.81 -1.24
C GLY A 253 -4.59 -6.69 -0.31
N ILE A 254 -3.84 -7.78 -0.12
CA ILE A 254 -2.60 -7.77 0.66
C ILE A 254 -1.58 -6.82 0.02
N GLU A 255 -1.41 -6.87 -1.30
CA GLU A 255 -0.50 -6.00 -2.03
C GLU A 255 -0.89 -4.52 -1.90
N PHE A 256 -2.19 -4.19 -1.97
CA PHE A 256 -2.67 -2.83 -1.74
C PHE A 256 -2.33 -2.33 -0.33
N ALA A 257 -2.51 -3.16 0.68
CA ALA A 257 -2.16 -2.81 2.05
C ALA A 257 -0.64 -2.57 2.21
N PHE A 258 0.19 -3.41 1.58
CA PHE A 258 1.65 -3.20 1.53
C PHE A 258 2.04 -1.94 0.76
N LEU A 259 1.30 -1.58 -0.31
CA LEU A 259 1.54 -0.34 -1.04
C LEU A 259 1.44 0.88 -0.13
N MET A 260 0.41 0.95 0.71
CA MET A 260 0.21 2.10 1.61
C MET A 260 1.35 2.28 2.62
N GLY A 261 2.04 1.19 3.00
CA GLY A 261 3.24 1.26 3.86
C GLY A 261 4.56 1.32 3.10
N GLY A 262 4.59 0.96 1.82
CA GLY A 262 5.80 0.71 1.04
C GLY A 262 6.06 1.64 -0.15
N LEU A 263 5.28 2.71 -0.33
CA LEU A 263 5.49 3.69 -1.41
C LEU A 263 6.72 4.59 -1.20
N VAL A 264 7.38 4.49 -0.04
CA VAL A 264 8.53 5.32 0.35
C VAL A 264 9.54 5.50 -0.77
N VAL A 265 10.03 4.39 -1.32
CA VAL A 265 11.09 4.42 -2.34
C VAL A 265 10.60 5.00 -3.67
N THR A 266 9.36 4.70 -4.04
CA THR A 266 8.73 5.26 -5.24
C THR A 266 8.51 6.77 -5.09
N GLU A 267 8.04 7.22 -3.94
CA GLU A 267 7.86 8.65 -3.63
C GLU A 267 9.19 9.41 -3.67
N GLN A 268 10.28 8.81 -3.15
CA GLN A 268 11.62 9.39 -3.22
C GLN A 268 12.13 9.52 -4.66
N VAL A 269 11.99 8.47 -5.47
CA VAL A 269 12.48 8.48 -6.86
C VAL A 269 11.76 9.52 -7.72
N PHE A 270 10.45 9.66 -7.56
CA PHE A 270 9.65 10.63 -8.30
C PHE A 270 9.52 11.99 -7.58
N ASN A 271 10.24 12.17 -6.47
CA ASN A 271 10.21 13.38 -5.62
C ASN A 271 8.80 13.80 -5.21
N LEU A 272 7.97 12.84 -4.84
CA LEU A 272 6.59 13.05 -4.39
C LEU A 272 6.55 13.22 -2.87
N ASN A 273 5.78 14.17 -2.40
CA ASN A 273 5.68 14.46 -0.97
C ASN A 273 4.51 13.69 -0.32
N GLY A 274 4.61 12.37 -0.31
CA GLY A 274 3.59 11.47 0.23
C GLY A 274 3.84 11.02 1.66
N LEU A 275 3.01 10.08 2.16
CA LEU A 275 3.11 9.51 3.52
C LEU A 275 4.39 8.71 3.72
N GLY A 276 4.86 8.00 2.69
CA GLY A 276 6.08 7.21 2.79
C GLY A 276 7.31 8.10 2.95
N LYS A 277 7.39 9.22 2.23
CA LYS A 277 8.45 10.21 2.42
C LYS A 277 8.36 10.84 3.80
N LEU A 278 7.17 11.24 4.24
CA LEU A 278 6.95 11.76 5.59
C LEU A 278 7.41 10.77 6.66
N PHE A 279 7.18 9.48 6.46
CA PHE A 279 7.61 8.43 7.39
C PHE A 279 9.15 8.39 7.51
N VAL A 280 9.88 8.39 6.40
CA VAL A 280 11.35 8.42 6.43
C VAL A 280 11.86 9.70 7.08
N ASP A 281 11.33 10.84 6.69
CA ASP A 281 11.73 12.14 7.25
C ASP A 281 11.50 12.17 8.77
N SER A 282 10.37 11.61 9.25
CA SER A 282 10.05 11.52 10.68
C SER A 282 11.01 10.60 11.44
N VAL A 283 11.37 9.44 10.85
CA VAL A 283 12.35 8.53 11.45
C VAL A 283 13.73 9.18 11.52
N MET A 284 14.17 9.81 10.43
CA MET A 284 15.48 10.47 10.36
C MET A 284 15.60 11.67 11.29
N SER A 285 14.49 12.39 11.52
CA SER A 285 14.45 13.52 12.45
C SER A 285 14.10 13.11 13.89
N SER A 286 13.99 11.80 14.17
CA SER A 286 13.60 11.28 15.50
C SER A 286 12.25 11.84 15.99
N ASP A 287 11.30 12.10 15.06
CA ASP A 287 9.95 12.48 15.42
C ASP A 287 9.12 11.23 15.75
N TYR A 288 9.19 10.80 17.01
CA TYR A 288 8.54 9.57 17.47
C TYR A 288 7.01 9.64 17.38
N ALA A 289 6.44 10.79 17.72
CA ALA A 289 4.98 10.97 17.70
C ALA A 289 4.44 10.83 16.27
N MET A 290 5.07 11.50 15.31
CA MET A 290 4.73 11.39 13.90
C MET A 290 4.97 9.97 13.37
N THR A 291 6.13 9.35 13.69
CA THR A 291 6.45 7.98 13.29
C THR A 291 5.41 6.99 13.80
N GLN A 292 5.03 7.09 15.08
CA GLN A 292 4.03 6.25 15.73
C GLN A 292 2.66 6.40 15.06
N ALA A 293 2.25 7.62 14.78
CA ALA A 293 1.00 7.92 14.09
C ALA A 293 0.96 7.35 12.67
N LEU A 294 2.04 7.51 11.90
CA LEU A 294 2.14 6.98 10.53
C LEU A 294 2.07 5.45 10.51
N VAL A 295 2.76 4.76 11.43
CA VAL A 295 2.65 3.30 11.54
C VAL A 295 1.21 2.88 11.86
N MET A 296 0.52 3.60 12.76
CA MET A 296 -0.88 3.31 13.08
C MET A 296 -1.81 3.51 11.90
N VAL A 297 -1.60 4.55 11.08
CA VAL A 297 -2.38 4.75 9.83
C VAL A 297 -2.18 3.59 8.86
N VAL A 298 -0.94 3.14 8.67
CA VAL A 298 -0.66 1.96 7.81
C VAL A 298 -1.38 0.72 8.34
N VAL A 299 -1.35 0.49 9.66
CA VAL A 299 -2.08 -0.63 10.30
C VAL A 299 -3.59 -0.49 10.11
N MET A 300 -4.15 0.70 10.30
CA MET A 300 -5.59 0.94 10.07
C MET A 300 -5.98 0.66 8.62
N VAL A 301 -5.19 1.13 7.65
CA VAL A 301 -5.41 0.84 6.23
C VAL A 301 -5.30 -0.66 5.95
N PHE A 302 -4.32 -1.35 6.55
CA PHE A 302 -4.18 -2.80 6.40
C PHE A 302 -5.41 -3.56 6.92
N VAL A 303 -5.88 -3.24 8.12
CA VAL A 303 -7.06 -3.87 8.73
C VAL A 303 -8.31 -3.57 7.92
N PHE A 304 -8.48 -2.31 7.45
CA PHE A 304 -9.59 -1.91 6.61
C PHE A 304 -9.58 -2.62 5.24
N THR A 305 -8.41 -2.74 4.63
CA THR A 305 -8.26 -3.45 3.35
C THR A 305 -8.61 -4.93 3.49
N ASN A 306 -8.16 -5.60 4.56
CA ASN A 306 -8.56 -6.98 4.83
C ASN A 306 -10.08 -7.11 5.02
N PHE A 307 -10.70 -6.16 5.69
CA PHE A 307 -12.16 -6.12 5.81
C PHE A 307 -12.86 -5.99 4.45
N LEU A 308 -12.35 -5.13 3.55
CA LEU A 308 -12.87 -5.03 2.19
C LEU A 308 -12.72 -6.33 1.40
N VAL A 309 -11.58 -7.02 1.54
CA VAL A 309 -11.35 -8.34 0.92
C VAL A 309 -12.34 -9.37 1.45
N ASP A 310 -12.61 -9.39 2.75
CA ASP A 310 -13.63 -10.27 3.35
C ASP A 310 -15.04 -10.01 2.78
N ILE A 311 -15.39 -8.74 2.55
CA ILE A 311 -16.66 -8.38 1.90
C ILE A 311 -16.69 -8.86 0.44
N MET A 312 -15.58 -8.70 -0.30
CA MET A 312 -15.46 -9.18 -1.67
C MET A 312 -15.60 -10.71 -1.74
N TYR A 313 -15.06 -11.45 -0.80
CA TYR A 313 -15.27 -12.89 -0.69
C TYR A 313 -16.75 -13.24 -0.54
N ALA A 314 -17.46 -12.58 0.39
CA ALA A 314 -18.87 -12.82 0.60
C ALA A 314 -19.73 -12.45 -0.64
N TRP A 315 -19.22 -11.59 -1.53
CA TRP A 315 -19.85 -11.26 -2.79
C TRP A 315 -19.53 -12.25 -3.92
N LEU A 316 -18.27 -12.71 -4.00
CA LEU A 316 -17.81 -13.65 -5.02
C LEU A 316 -18.27 -15.10 -4.75
N ASP A 317 -18.28 -15.53 -3.48
CA ASP A 317 -18.75 -16.85 -3.07
C ASP A 317 -19.96 -16.76 -2.11
N PRO A 318 -21.19 -16.97 -2.63
CA PRO A 318 -22.39 -16.93 -1.80
C PRO A 318 -22.43 -17.99 -0.68
N ARG A 319 -21.61 -19.05 -0.74
CA ARG A 319 -21.58 -20.13 0.27
C ARG A 319 -21.06 -19.64 1.60
N ILE A 320 -20.15 -18.67 1.59
CA ILE A 320 -19.55 -18.05 2.80
C ILE A 320 -20.59 -17.29 3.64
N ARG A 321 -21.76 -16.92 3.03
CA ARG A 321 -22.81 -16.16 3.71
C ARG A 321 -23.59 -16.97 4.74
N TYR A 322 -23.52 -18.29 4.69
CA TYR A 322 -24.31 -19.22 5.50
C TYR A 322 -23.49 -19.97 6.56
N ALA A 323 -22.19 -19.77 6.60
CA ALA A 323 -21.30 -20.25 7.67
C ALA A 323 -21.07 -19.14 8.71
#